data_5d5bc0d2d8c09adad63c1c28d82d2519
#
_entry.id   5d5bc0d2d8c09adad63c1c28d82d2519
#
_cell.length_a   1.000
_cell.length_b   1.000
_cell.length_c   1.000
_cell.angle_alpha   90.00
_cell.angle_beta   90.00
_cell.angle_gamma   90.00
#
_symmetry.space_group_name_H-M   'P 1'
#
loop_
_entity.id
_entity.type
_entity.pdbx_description
1 polymer ?
#
loop_
_entity_poly.entity_id
_entity_poly.type
_entity_poly.pdbx_seq_one_letter_code
_entity_poly.pdbx_strand_id
1 'polypeptide(L)' 'MQNTIYTPENIPVIFEDKDILVIKKPVGILSEDSPKGEKGILSYLENNERKTLHLLHRLDREVGGVMVIAKNKKSA' A
#
# COMPACT_ATOMS: atom_id res chain seq x y z
N MET A 1 -4.34 19.25 -14.98
CA MET A 1 -3.78 18.17 -14.14
C MET A 1 -4.75 17.00 -14.15
N GLN A 2 -4.23 15.82 -14.34
CA GLN A 2 -5.08 14.64 -14.32
C GLN A 2 -5.30 14.15 -12.91
N ASN A 3 -6.54 13.80 -12.59
CA ASN A 3 -6.85 13.10 -11.36
C ASN A 3 -6.65 11.62 -11.60
N THR A 4 -5.65 11.06 -10.96
CA THR A 4 -5.39 9.63 -11.06
C THR A 4 -6.17 8.91 -9.96
N ILE A 5 -7.02 7.99 -10.38
CA ILE A 5 -7.73 7.13 -9.45
C ILE A 5 -6.95 5.82 -9.37
N TYR A 6 -6.46 5.50 -8.17
CA TYR A 6 -5.74 4.26 -7.93
C TYR A 6 -6.68 3.23 -7.34
N THR A 7 -6.59 2.03 -7.84
CA THR A 7 -7.31 0.87 -7.31
C THR A 7 -6.30 -0.22 -7.00
N PRO A 8 -6.69 -1.25 -6.26
CA PRO A 8 -5.76 -2.37 -6.01
C PRO A 8 -5.17 -2.95 -7.30
N GLU A 9 -5.95 -2.94 -8.38
CA GLU A 9 -5.50 -3.46 -9.66
C GLU A 9 -4.44 -2.58 -10.33
N ASN A 10 -4.40 -1.31 -9.96
CA ASN A 10 -3.46 -0.34 -10.55
C ASN A 10 -2.13 -0.27 -9.78
N ILE A 11 -2.04 -0.94 -8.65
CA ILE A 11 -0.83 -0.94 -7.83
C ILE A 11 -0.06 -2.21 -8.15
N PRO A 12 1.14 -2.11 -8.77
CA PRO A 12 1.88 -3.32 -9.14
C PRO A 12 2.30 -4.12 -7.91
N VAL A 13 1.95 -5.40 -7.91
CA VAL A 13 2.41 -6.35 -6.90
C VAL A 13 3.61 -7.08 -7.46
N ILE A 14 4.75 -6.95 -6.78
CA ILE A 14 6.00 -7.58 -7.19
C ILE A 14 6.08 -9.00 -6.66
N PHE A 15 5.65 -9.19 -5.42
CA PHE A 15 5.69 -10.49 -4.76
C PHE A 15 4.64 -10.53 -3.67
N GLU A 16 4.06 -11.69 -3.45
CA GLU A 16 3.10 -11.88 -2.36
C GLU A 16 3.12 -13.32 -1.90
N ASP A 17 3.19 -13.53 -0.60
CA ASP A 17 2.96 -14.83 0.00
C ASP A 17 2.01 -14.66 1.19
N LYS A 18 1.95 -15.64 2.08
CA LYS A 18 1.03 -15.58 3.22
C LYS A 18 1.46 -14.55 4.26
N ASP A 19 2.71 -14.15 4.27
CA ASP A 19 3.28 -13.30 5.33
C ASP A 19 3.56 -11.88 4.87
N ILE A 20 3.96 -11.71 3.61
CA ILE A 20 4.35 -10.38 3.11
C ILE A 20 3.74 -10.09 1.76
N LEU A 21 3.63 -8.80 1.50
CA LEU A 21 3.20 -8.25 0.23
C LEU A 21 4.23 -7.22 -0.19
N VAL A 22 4.83 -7.40 -1.36
CA VAL A 22 5.80 -6.46 -1.90
C VAL A 22 5.18 -5.78 -3.11
N ILE A 23 5.12 -4.46 -3.06
CA ILE A 23 4.49 -3.66 -4.11
C ILE A 23 5.44 -2.57 -4.58
N LYS A 24 5.08 -1.98 -5.72
CA LYS A 24 5.69 -0.74 -6.17
C LYS A 24 4.68 0.37 -5.95
N LYS A 25 4.96 1.24 -4.98
CA LYS A 25 4.07 2.36 -4.66
C LYS A 25 4.18 3.42 -5.76
N PRO A 26 3.07 3.81 -6.38
CA PRO A 26 3.07 4.92 -7.31
C PRO A 26 3.35 6.25 -6.59
N VAL A 27 3.89 7.19 -7.34
CA VAL A 27 4.01 8.58 -6.87
C VAL A 27 2.61 9.16 -6.72
N GLY A 28 2.39 9.91 -5.66
CA GLY A 28 1.13 10.61 -5.46
C GLY A 28 0.19 9.96 -4.45
N ILE A 29 0.52 8.77 -3.95
CA ILE A 29 -0.30 8.08 -2.95
C ILE A 29 0.42 8.11 -1.60
N LEU A 30 -0.33 8.37 -0.54
CA LEU A 30 0.18 8.27 0.83
C LEU A 30 0.44 6.81 1.19
N SER A 31 1.41 6.58 2.07
CA SER A 31 1.64 5.22 2.59
C SER A 31 0.53 4.79 3.54
N GLU A 32 0.00 5.71 4.34
CA GLU A 32 -1.13 5.42 5.23
C GLU A 32 -2.18 6.52 5.12
N ASP A 33 -3.39 6.23 5.60
CA ASP A 33 -4.49 7.17 5.54
C ASP A 33 -4.15 8.46 6.30
N SER A 34 -4.56 9.59 5.75
CA SER A 34 -4.36 10.86 6.42
C SER A 34 -5.49 11.12 7.43
N PRO A 35 -5.23 11.94 8.47
CA PRO A 35 -6.31 12.35 9.37
C PRO A 35 -7.43 13.11 8.69
N LYS A 36 -7.18 13.65 7.50
CA LYS A 36 -8.17 14.40 6.72
C LYS A 36 -9.03 13.51 5.84
N GLY A 37 -8.83 12.19 5.90
CA GLY A 37 -9.64 11.25 5.16
C GLY A 37 -9.09 10.84 3.80
N GLU A 38 -7.90 11.27 3.43
CA GLU A 38 -7.28 10.80 2.20
C GLU A 38 -6.76 9.39 2.41
N LYS A 39 -7.09 8.47 1.49
CA LYS A 39 -6.69 7.08 1.61
C LYS A 39 -5.23 6.87 1.26
N GLY A 40 -4.56 6.05 2.05
CA GLY A 40 -3.20 5.61 1.79
C GLY A 40 -3.15 4.29 1.07
N ILE A 41 -1.93 3.83 0.80
CA ILE A 41 -1.70 2.62 0.01
C ILE A 41 -2.34 1.38 0.65
N LEU A 42 -2.34 1.28 1.99
CA LEU A 42 -2.93 0.12 2.66
C LEU A 42 -4.42 0.01 2.39
N SER A 43 -5.14 1.13 2.41
CA SER A 43 -6.59 1.11 2.15
C SER A 43 -6.92 0.68 0.74
N TYR A 44 -6.06 0.99 -0.22
CA TYR A 44 -6.24 0.55 -1.60
C TYR A 44 -5.93 -0.94 -1.77
N LEU A 45 -5.03 -1.48 -0.95
CA LEU A 45 -4.60 -2.88 -1.06
C LEU A 45 -5.45 -3.85 -0.26
N GLU A 46 -6.14 -3.37 0.78
CA GLU A 46 -6.97 -4.23 1.62
C GLU A 46 -8.15 -4.78 0.83
N ASN A 47 -8.43 -6.07 1.03
CA ASN A 47 -9.57 -6.74 0.42
C ASN A 47 -9.90 -7.98 1.26
N ASN A 48 -10.76 -8.86 0.72
CA ASN A 48 -11.19 -10.06 1.45
C ASN A 48 -10.04 -11.00 1.80
N GLU A 49 -8.97 -11.00 1.01
CA GLU A 49 -7.80 -11.85 1.22
C GLU A 49 -6.72 -11.15 2.03
N ARG A 50 -6.73 -9.82 2.05
CA ARG A 50 -5.75 -8.98 2.73
C ARG A 50 -6.45 -8.13 3.76
N LYS A 51 -6.91 -8.77 4.84
CA LYS A 51 -7.73 -8.08 5.83
C LYS A 51 -6.93 -7.25 6.83
N THR A 52 -5.68 -7.63 7.07
CA THR A 52 -4.85 -6.93 8.03
C THR A 52 -3.48 -6.71 7.42
N LEU A 53 -3.18 -5.45 7.13
CA LEU A 53 -1.90 -5.07 6.55
C LEU A 53 -1.19 -4.14 7.51
N HIS A 54 0.12 -4.34 7.66
CA HIS A 54 0.95 -3.54 8.54
C HIS A 54 2.12 -2.95 7.77
N LEU A 55 2.29 -1.63 7.88
CA LEU A 55 3.44 -0.96 7.28
C LEU A 55 4.70 -1.30 8.06
N LEU A 56 5.75 -1.69 7.33
CA LEU A 56 7.08 -1.90 7.90
C LEU A 56 7.95 -0.66 7.74
N HIS A 57 7.63 0.17 6.76
CA HIS A 57 8.28 1.44 6.50
C HIS A 57 7.33 2.31 5.68
N ARG A 58 7.69 3.57 5.51
CA ARG A 58 6.87 4.54 4.77
C ARG A 58 7.66 5.16 3.64
N LEU A 59 6.93 5.54 2.59
CA LEU A 59 7.43 6.42 1.54
C LEU A 59 6.49 7.62 1.50
N ASP A 60 7.08 8.81 1.32
CA ASP A 60 6.29 10.03 1.21
C ASP A 60 5.42 10.00 -0.05
N ARG A 61 4.39 10.85 -0.08
CA ARG A 61 3.47 10.92 -1.22
C ARG A 61 4.21 11.08 -2.54
N GLU A 62 5.22 11.93 -2.58
CA GLU A 62 5.97 12.25 -3.78
C GLU A 62 6.97 11.18 -4.18
N VAL A 63 7.16 10.18 -3.34
CA VAL A 63 8.16 9.14 -3.55
C VAL A 63 7.48 7.86 -4.01
N GLY A 64 7.88 7.37 -5.17
CA GLY A 64 7.50 6.04 -5.63
C GLY A 64 8.61 5.05 -5.31
N GLY A 65 8.28 3.78 -5.23
CA GLY A 65 9.29 2.76 -5.02
C GLY A 65 8.74 1.49 -4.38
N VAL A 66 9.65 0.57 -4.11
CA VAL A 66 9.30 -0.73 -3.55
C VAL A 66 8.97 -0.61 -2.07
N MET A 67 7.84 -1.17 -1.67
CA MET A 67 7.42 -1.25 -0.28
C MET A 67 7.16 -2.68 0.09
N VAL A 68 7.58 -3.06 1.29
CA VAL A 68 7.28 -4.36 1.88
C VAL A 68 6.24 -4.15 2.97
N ILE A 69 5.15 -4.89 2.89
CA ILE A 69 4.02 -4.77 3.81
C ILE A 69 3.79 -6.13 4.46
N ALA A 70 3.65 -6.16 5.78
CA ALA A 70 3.34 -7.39 6.49
C ALA A 70 1.84 -7.70 6.37
N LYS A 71 1.51 -8.97 6.15
CA LYS A 71 0.13 -9.43 6.03
C LYS A 71 -0.41 -10.00 7.33
N ASN A 72 0.42 -10.08 8.37
CA ASN A 72 0.03 -10.54 9.68
C ASN A 72 0.97 -9.96 10.74
N LYS A 73 0.58 -10.06 11.99
CA LYS A 73 1.35 -9.48 13.10
C LYS A 73 2.72 -10.14 13.28
N LYS A 74 2.86 -11.40 12.93
CA LYS A 74 4.12 -12.10 13.10
C LYS A 74 5.20 -11.57 12.18
N SER A 75 4.79 -11.08 11.00
CA SER A 75 5.73 -10.55 10.00
C SER A 75 5.98 -9.06 10.17
N ALA A 76 5.22 -8.41 11.03
CA ALA A 76 5.37 -6.98 11.26
C ALA A 76 6.57 -6.66 12.16
#